data_9dfd871a4175f78c8941c0542e1318d3
#
_entry.id   9dfd871a4175f78c8941c0542e1318d3
#
_cell.length_a   1.000
_cell.length_b   1.000
_cell.length_c   1.000
_cell.angle_alpha   90.00
_cell.angle_beta   90.00
_cell.angle_gamma   90.00
#
_symmetry.space_group_name_H-M   'P 1'
#
loop_
_entity.id
_entity.type
_entity.pdbx_description
1 polymer ?
#
loop_
_entity_poly.entity_id
_entity_poly.type
_entity_poly.pdbx_seq_one_letter_code
_entity_poly.pdbx_strand_id
1 'polypeptide(L)'
;GVWTAGSYDLNTIVLRKDWGFSGIVMTDWWAKANHEGQPSDPRIHAVMAAAQNDVYMVTADAQDMQQDDMLEEFQKGNLTRGQLQRNAINILQFVLKSPAMLYEMDRISPEELKDRKNAAKDDLDVSKMMKFVADEQGKICISGDGWDTHQGKEILADLDMKAGSYELQMKVKSNL
;
A
#
# COMPACT_ATOMS: atom_id res chain seq x y z
N GLY A 1 5.21 -22.46 -5.55
CA GLY A 1 5.76 -21.11 -5.57
C GLY A 1 5.64 -20.43 -4.23
N VAL A 2 6.31 -19.30 -4.08
CA VAL A 2 6.29 -18.50 -2.85
C VAL A 2 5.34 -17.32 -3.05
N TRP A 3 4.48 -17.05 -2.07
CA TRP A 3 3.61 -15.87 -2.08
C TRP A 3 4.45 -14.58 -1.98
N THR A 4 4.04 -13.53 -2.68
CA THR A 4 4.76 -12.25 -2.75
C THR A 4 5.09 -11.68 -1.38
N ALA A 5 4.14 -11.72 -0.42
CA ALA A 5 4.33 -11.21 0.92
C ALA A 5 5.48 -11.89 1.69
N GLY A 6 5.74 -13.17 1.43
CA GLY A 6 6.83 -13.96 2.04
C GLY A 6 8.03 -14.18 1.10
N SER A 7 8.06 -13.56 -0.07
CA SER A 7 9.15 -13.76 -1.04
C SER A 7 10.40 -12.96 -0.66
N TYR A 8 11.42 -13.64 -0.16
CA TYR A 8 12.73 -13.04 0.12
C TYR A 8 13.37 -12.43 -1.13
N ASP A 9 13.29 -13.12 -2.26
CA ASP A 9 13.90 -12.65 -3.51
C ASP A 9 13.25 -11.34 -3.98
N LEU A 10 11.93 -11.23 -3.91
CA LEU A 10 11.24 -10.00 -4.31
C LEU A 10 11.46 -8.86 -3.31
N ASN A 11 11.20 -9.10 -2.02
CA ASN A 11 11.19 -8.04 -1.02
C ASN A 11 12.60 -7.65 -0.57
N THR A 12 13.53 -8.60 -0.45
CA THR A 12 14.88 -8.33 0.03
C THR A 12 15.85 -8.10 -1.12
N ILE A 13 15.90 -9.01 -2.11
CA ILE A 13 16.92 -8.90 -3.16
C ILE A 13 16.51 -7.84 -4.18
N VAL A 14 15.38 -8.00 -4.85
CA VAL A 14 14.99 -7.06 -5.92
C VAL A 14 14.67 -5.69 -5.34
N LEU A 15 13.70 -5.60 -4.43
CA LEU A 15 13.20 -4.32 -3.96
C LEU A 15 14.26 -3.55 -3.15
N ARG A 16 14.86 -4.18 -2.14
CA ARG A 16 15.77 -3.47 -1.23
C ARG A 16 17.21 -3.41 -1.72
N LYS A 17 17.78 -4.52 -2.18
CA LYS A 17 19.18 -4.57 -2.59
C LYS A 17 19.38 -3.98 -3.98
N ASP A 18 18.61 -4.42 -4.98
CA ASP A 18 18.85 -4.02 -6.38
C ASP A 18 18.27 -2.63 -6.68
N TRP A 19 17.07 -2.32 -6.16
CA TRP A 19 16.42 -1.03 -6.36
C TRP A 19 16.72 0.00 -5.26
N GLY A 20 17.36 -0.38 -4.17
CA GLY A 20 17.76 0.52 -3.09
C GLY A 20 16.61 1.05 -2.22
N PHE A 21 15.46 0.37 -2.20
CA PHE A 21 14.31 0.80 -1.40
C PHE A 21 14.62 0.70 0.11
N SER A 22 14.47 1.81 0.83
CA SER A 22 14.76 1.94 2.26
C SER A 22 13.54 2.25 3.14
N GLY A 23 12.34 2.23 2.58
CA GLY A 23 11.08 2.41 3.31
C GLY A 23 10.60 1.14 4.00
N ILE A 24 9.41 1.20 4.60
CA ILE A 24 8.70 0.01 5.10
C ILE A 24 8.02 -0.72 3.94
N VAL A 25 7.92 -2.03 4.05
CA VAL A 25 7.05 -2.87 3.24
C VAL A 25 5.89 -3.30 4.11
N MET A 26 4.68 -3.12 3.63
CA MET A 26 3.45 -3.46 4.32
C MET A 26 2.63 -4.40 3.46
N THR A 27 1.99 -5.38 4.07
CA THR A 27 1.07 -6.26 3.36
C THR A 27 -0.24 -5.53 3.01
N ASP A 28 -0.99 -6.08 2.08
CA ASP A 28 -2.43 -5.85 1.98
C ASP A 28 -3.16 -6.61 3.10
N TRP A 29 -4.48 -6.36 3.29
CA TRP A 29 -5.30 -7.09 4.27
C TRP A 29 -5.31 -8.58 3.97
N TRP A 30 -5.06 -9.37 5.01
CA TRP A 30 -5.09 -10.83 4.93
C TRP A 30 -4.18 -11.42 3.85
N ALA A 31 -3.11 -10.71 3.49
CA ALA A 31 -2.09 -11.25 2.61
C ALA A 31 -1.58 -12.58 3.16
N LYS A 32 -1.47 -13.57 2.28
CA LYS A 32 -1.04 -14.92 2.66
C LYS A 32 0.45 -15.09 2.41
N ALA A 33 1.06 -15.94 3.23
CA ALA A 33 2.36 -16.52 2.95
C ALA A 33 2.30 -18.03 3.15
N ASN A 34 3.35 -18.74 2.83
CA ASN A 34 3.47 -20.17 3.06
C ASN A 34 4.91 -20.52 3.42
N HIS A 35 5.08 -21.46 4.34
CA HIS A 35 6.33 -22.19 4.45
C HIS A 35 6.49 -23.10 3.21
N GLU A 36 7.72 -23.38 2.83
CA GLU A 36 8.00 -24.19 1.63
C GLU A 36 7.27 -25.54 1.70
N GLY A 37 6.53 -25.86 0.64
CA GLY A 37 5.75 -27.08 0.55
C GLY A 37 4.47 -27.14 1.39
N GLN A 38 4.13 -26.06 2.11
CA GLN A 38 2.93 -26.00 2.95
C GLN A 38 1.82 -25.14 2.34
N PRO A 39 0.57 -25.34 2.73
CA PRO A 39 -0.53 -24.45 2.37
C PRO A 39 -0.28 -23.03 2.85
N SER A 40 -0.83 -22.04 2.13
CA SER A 40 -0.76 -20.64 2.52
C SER A 40 -1.80 -20.28 3.57
N ASP A 41 -1.41 -19.42 4.52
CA ASP A 41 -2.29 -18.86 5.54
C ASP A 41 -1.95 -17.39 5.80
N PRO A 42 -2.92 -16.52 6.12
CA PRO A 42 -2.66 -15.12 6.45
C PRO A 42 -1.94 -14.92 7.80
N ARG A 43 -1.78 -15.95 8.61
CA ARG A 43 -1.09 -15.93 9.90
C ARG A 43 0.36 -16.38 9.85
N ILE A 44 0.88 -16.70 8.66
CA ILE A 44 2.29 -17.08 8.46
C ILE A 44 3.13 -15.80 8.33
N HIS A 45 3.34 -15.13 9.46
CA HIS A 45 4.08 -13.87 9.53
C HIS A 45 5.60 -14.07 9.62
N ALA A 46 6.06 -15.21 10.12
CA ALA A 46 7.49 -15.49 10.25
C ALA A 46 8.22 -15.45 8.89
N VAL A 47 7.63 -16.01 7.85
CA VAL A 47 8.17 -15.98 6.48
C VAL A 47 8.13 -14.56 5.92
N MET A 48 7.08 -13.79 6.21
CA MET A 48 6.97 -12.39 5.82
C MET A 48 8.06 -11.56 6.50
N ALA A 49 8.26 -11.72 7.81
CA ALA A 49 9.31 -11.04 8.57
C ALA A 49 10.72 -11.39 8.04
N ALA A 50 10.97 -12.66 7.77
CA ALA A 50 12.23 -13.12 7.18
C ALA A 50 12.50 -12.47 5.82
N ALA A 51 11.47 -12.22 5.03
CA ALA A 51 11.53 -11.56 3.72
C ALA A 51 11.62 -10.02 3.79
N GLN A 52 11.65 -9.40 4.98
CA GLN A 52 11.61 -7.95 5.18
C GLN A 52 10.29 -7.29 4.75
N ASN A 53 9.19 -7.99 4.91
CA ASN A 53 7.88 -7.39 4.98
C ASN A 53 7.70 -6.96 6.44
N ASP A 54 7.59 -5.67 6.70
CA ASP A 54 7.84 -5.10 8.02
C ASP A 54 6.56 -4.90 8.84
N VAL A 55 5.41 -4.71 8.16
CA VAL A 55 4.12 -4.39 8.78
C VAL A 55 3.02 -5.20 8.11
N TYR A 56 2.11 -5.74 8.92
CA TYR A 56 1.04 -6.61 8.44
C TYR A 56 -0.32 -5.96 8.61
N MET A 57 -1.09 -5.87 7.52
CA MET A 57 -2.47 -5.39 7.55
C MET A 57 -3.39 -6.53 7.97
N VAL A 58 -3.84 -6.44 9.19
CA VAL A 58 -4.72 -7.43 9.83
C VAL A 58 -5.93 -6.71 10.44
N THR A 59 -6.87 -7.44 11.06
CA THR A 59 -8.00 -6.80 11.69
C THR A 59 -7.60 -5.91 12.88
N ALA A 60 -8.50 -5.00 13.24
CA ALA A 60 -8.41 -4.26 14.50
C ALA A 60 -8.60 -5.15 15.76
N ASP A 61 -8.98 -6.40 15.59
CA ASP A 61 -9.12 -7.36 16.69
C ASP A 61 -7.77 -7.98 17.05
N ALA A 62 -7.17 -7.47 18.11
CA ALA A 62 -5.90 -7.98 18.63
C ALA A 62 -5.95 -9.47 19.04
N GLN A 63 -7.12 -10.04 19.27
CA GLN A 63 -7.24 -11.46 19.63
C GLN A 63 -6.95 -12.38 18.45
N ASP A 64 -7.29 -11.98 17.22
CA ASP A 64 -6.95 -12.72 16.02
C ASP A 64 -5.44 -12.76 15.76
N MET A 65 -4.70 -11.81 16.31
CA MET A 65 -3.25 -11.69 16.11
C MET A 65 -2.42 -12.58 17.02
N GLN A 66 -2.99 -13.06 18.11
CA GLN A 66 -2.30 -13.95 19.06
C GLN A 66 -2.06 -15.36 18.51
N GLN A 67 -2.48 -15.63 17.27
CA GLN A 67 -2.40 -16.94 16.63
C GLN A 67 -1.45 -16.95 15.41
N ASP A 68 -0.57 -15.95 15.28
CA ASP A 68 0.48 -16.01 14.25
C ASP A 68 1.60 -16.99 14.63
N ASP A 69 2.42 -17.33 13.65
CA ASP A 69 3.49 -18.33 13.81
C ASP A 69 4.84 -17.74 14.27
N MET A 70 4.94 -16.42 14.51
CA MET A 70 6.23 -15.76 14.73
C MET A 70 6.97 -16.29 15.96
N LEU A 71 6.26 -16.46 17.10
CA LEU A 71 6.88 -16.94 18.32
C LEU A 71 7.32 -18.42 18.18
N GLU A 72 6.48 -19.25 17.57
CA GLU A 72 6.77 -20.65 17.34
C GLU A 72 8.00 -20.82 16.43
N GLU A 73 8.03 -20.09 15.30
CA GLU A 73 9.14 -20.17 14.34
C GLU A 73 10.44 -19.55 14.90
N PHE A 74 10.32 -18.55 15.77
CA PHE A 74 11.47 -18.03 16.50
C PHE A 74 12.05 -19.08 17.47
N GLN A 75 11.20 -19.79 18.22
CA GLN A 75 11.62 -20.86 19.14
C GLN A 75 12.25 -22.03 18.39
N LYS A 76 11.77 -22.37 17.21
CA LYS A 76 12.36 -23.40 16.32
C LYS A 76 13.69 -22.94 15.67
N GLY A 77 14.00 -21.65 15.69
CA GLY A 77 15.18 -21.09 15.04
C GLY A 77 15.00 -20.79 13.54
N ASN A 78 13.79 -20.94 13.00
CA ASN A 78 13.47 -20.62 11.61
C ASN A 78 13.33 -19.10 11.37
N LEU A 79 12.91 -18.36 12.40
CA LEU A 79 12.94 -16.90 12.44
C LEU A 79 14.01 -16.46 13.44
N THR A 80 14.93 -15.59 13.02
CA THR A 80 16.07 -15.20 13.84
C THR A 80 15.88 -13.81 14.46
N ARG A 81 16.55 -13.55 15.59
CA ARG A 81 16.61 -12.23 16.21
C ARG A 81 17.12 -11.17 15.23
N GLY A 82 18.12 -11.50 14.40
CA GLY A 82 18.69 -10.57 13.42
C GLY A 82 17.67 -10.14 12.37
N GLN A 83 16.80 -11.05 11.92
CA GLN A 83 15.71 -10.73 10.99
C GLN A 83 14.69 -9.79 11.64
N LEU A 84 14.26 -10.05 12.87
CA LEU A 84 13.36 -9.16 13.61
C LEU A 84 13.98 -7.78 13.88
N GLN A 85 15.26 -7.72 14.25
CA GLN A 85 15.96 -6.46 14.42
C GLN A 85 16.05 -5.66 13.12
N ARG A 86 16.26 -6.30 11.98
CA ARG A 86 16.29 -5.67 10.68
C ARG A 86 14.92 -5.04 10.33
N ASN A 87 13.82 -5.73 10.58
CA ASN A 87 12.47 -5.18 10.37
C ASN A 87 12.22 -3.99 11.31
N ALA A 88 12.62 -4.10 12.56
CA ALA A 88 12.54 -2.99 13.52
C ALA A 88 13.35 -1.77 13.04
N ILE A 89 14.54 -1.96 12.49
CA ILE A 89 15.35 -0.89 11.90
C ILE A 89 14.63 -0.23 10.72
N ASN A 90 14.04 -1.01 9.82
CA ASN A 90 13.27 -0.47 8.70
C ASN A 90 12.12 0.43 9.17
N ILE A 91 11.36 -0.05 10.17
CA ILE A 91 10.25 0.72 10.78
C ILE A 91 10.77 1.99 11.46
N LEU A 92 11.80 1.88 12.28
CA LEU A 92 12.39 3.04 12.98
C LEU A 92 12.94 4.09 12.02
N GLN A 93 13.62 3.69 10.96
CA GLN A 93 14.11 4.60 9.93
C GLN A 93 12.99 5.36 9.24
N PHE A 94 11.85 4.70 9.00
CA PHE A 94 10.66 5.35 8.46
C PHE A 94 10.06 6.35 9.46
N VAL A 95 9.89 5.94 10.71
CA VAL A 95 9.36 6.80 11.79
C VAL A 95 10.23 8.05 11.99
N LEU A 96 11.56 7.89 12.03
CA LEU A 96 12.50 9.00 12.20
C LEU A 96 12.43 10.05 11.09
N LYS A 97 11.96 9.69 9.89
CA LYS A 97 11.76 10.60 8.76
C LYS A 97 10.36 11.22 8.73
N SER A 98 9.46 10.78 9.60
CA SER A 98 8.09 11.31 9.63
C SER A 98 8.06 12.77 10.08
N PRO A 99 7.14 13.60 9.55
CA PRO A 99 7.01 14.98 9.99
C PRO A 99 6.77 15.13 11.49
N ALA A 100 6.01 14.20 12.08
CA ALA A 100 5.75 14.20 13.52
C ALA A 100 7.03 14.00 14.33
N MET A 101 7.85 13.02 13.97
CA MET A 101 9.11 12.76 14.66
C MET A 101 10.14 13.89 14.43
N LEU A 102 10.19 14.45 13.22
CA LEU A 102 11.06 15.60 12.95
C LEU A 102 10.69 16.81 13.82
N TYR A 103 9.41 17.01 14.08
CA TYR A 103 8.93 18.05 15.00
C TYR A 103 9.32 17.75 16.44
N GLU A 104 9.12 16.53 16.93
CA GLU A 104 9.50 16.12 18.30
C GLU A 104 11.03 16.21 18.54
N MET A 105 11.83 16.12 17.47
CA MET A 105 13.28 16.28 17.53
C MET A 105 13.75 17.73 17.29
N ASP A 106 12.88 18.70 17.31
CA ASP A 106 13.17 20.12 17.02
C ASP A 106 13.86 20.34 15.66
N ARG A 107 13.54 19.51 14.67
CA ARG A 107 14.11 19.59 13.31
C ARG A 107 13.26 20.38 12.34
N ILE A 108 11.98 20.57 12.63
CA ILE A 108 11.05 21.39 11.85
C ILE A 108 10.18 22.23 12.80
N SER A 109 9.71 23.39 12.30
CA SER A 109 8.84 24.28 13.06
C SER A 109 7.38 23.77 13.11
N PRO A 110 6.55 24.29 14.04
CA PRO A 110 5.11 24.01 14.06
C PRO A 110 4.40 24.36 12.74
N GLU A 111 4.82 25.45 12.09
CA GLU A 111 4.29 25.88 10.80
C GLU A 111 4.64 24.86 9.71
N GLU A 112 5.89 24.45 9.64
CA GLU A 112 6.33 23.46 8.67
C GLU A 112 5.65 22.09 8.88
N LEU A 113 5.44 21.67 10.14
CA LEU A 113 4.67 20.47 10.44
C LEU A 113 3.22 20.57 9.92
N LYS A 114 2.59 21.74 10.11
CA LYS A 114 1.23 21.99 9.63
C LYS A 114 1.16 21.96 8.10
N ASP A 115 2.14 22.56 7.43
CA ASP A 115 2.21 22.60 5.97
C ASP A 115 2.42 21.20 5.39
N ARG A 116 3.30 20.39 5.98
CA ARG A 116 3.51 19.00 5.57
C ARG A 116 2.27 18.12 5.79
N LYS A 117 1.53 18.34 6.90
CA LYS A 117 0.25 17.65 7.16
C LYS A 117 -0.83 18.06 6.15
N ASN A 118 -0.85 19.32 5.75
CA ASN A 118 -1.80 19.81 4.74
C ASN A 118 -1.45 19.31 3.33
N ALA A 119 -0.17 19.30 2.98
CA ALA A 119 0.30 18.77 1.70
C ALA A 119 0.07 17.24 1.55
N ALA A 120 -0.02 16.52 2.66
CA ALA A 120 -0.34 15.09 2.66
C ALA A 120 -1.86 14.80 2.57
N LYS A 121 -2.71 15.84 2.70
CA LYS A 121 -4.11 15.71 2.32
C LYS A 121 -4.14 15.76 0.80
N ASP A 122 -4.65 14.69 0.20
CA ASP A 122 -5.06 14.71 -1.20
C ASP A 122 -6.16 15.78 -1.32
N ASP A 123 -5.76 17.02 -1.54
CA ASP A 123 -6.66 18.05 -2.00
C ASP A 123 -6.98 17.72 -3.45
N LEU A 124 -7.93 16.82 -3.64
CA LEU A 124 -8.65 16.66 -4.88
C LEU A 124 -9.13 18.05 -5.27
N ASP A 125 -8.38 18.71 -6.15
CA ASP A 125 -8.78 20.03 -6.67
C ASP A 125 -9.97 19.82 -7.61
N VAL A 126 -11.16 19.76 -6.99
CA VAL A 126 -12.45 19.59 -7.71
C VAL A 126 -12.61 20.63 -8.83
N SER A 127 -11.93 21.78 -8.74
CA SER A 127 -11.99 22.82 -9.77
C SER A 127 -11.29 22.39 -11.08
N LYS A 128 -10.36 21.43 -10.99
CA LYS A 128 -9.63 20.88 -12.14
C LYS A 128 -10.25 19.62 -12.70
N MET A 129 -11.30 19.09 -12.07
CA MET A 129 -12.01 17.95 -12.58
C MET A 129 -12.77 18.30 -13.87
N MET A 130 -12.72 17.41 -14.85
CA MET A 130 -13.57 17.52 -16.01
C MET A 130 -15.03 17.28 -15.60
N LYS A 131 -15.90 18.21 -15.95
CA LYS A 131 -17.33 18.09 -15.66
C LYS A 131 -18.06 17.47 -16.85
N PHE A 132 -18.83 16.45 -16.57
CA PHE A 132 -19.67 15.79 -17.55
C PHE A 132 -21.13 15.85 -17.11
N VAL A 133 -21.99 16.25 -18.02
CA VAL A 133 -23.44 16.35 -17.79
C VAL A 133 -24.13 15.28 -18.62
N ALA A 134 -25.14 14.63 -18.06
CA ALA A 134 -25.94 13.66 -18.78
C ALA A 134 -26.75 14.35 -19.89
N ASP A 135 -26.85 13.71 -21.04
CA ASP A 135 -27.73 14.13 -22.12
C ASP A 135 -29.23 13.95 -21.75
N GLU A 136 -30.12 14.32 -22.63
CA GLU A 136 -31.58 14.21 -22.42
C GLU A 136 -32.04 12.77 -22.18
N GLN A 137 -31.24 11.79 -22.61
CA GLN A 137 -31.49 10.36 -22.42
C GLN A 137 -30.85 9.84 -21.12
N GLY A 138 -30.20 10.70 -20.33
CA GLY A 138 -29.49 10.34 -19.09
C GLY A 138 -28.17 9.62 -19.31
N LYS A 139 -27.56 9.77 -20.51
CA LYS A 139 -26.30 9.13 -20.88
C LYS A 139 -25.15 10.12 -20.78
N ILE A 140 -24.06 9.70 -20.16
CA ILE A 140 -22.80 10.43 -20.15
C ILE A 140 -21.78 9.66 -21.00
N CYS A 141 -21.21 10.34 -21.99
CA CYS A 141 -20.12 9.80 -22.79
C CYS A 141 -18.81 10.49 -22.39
N ILE A 142 -17.85 9.70 -21.97
CA ILE A 142 -16.49 10.16 -21.63
C ILE A 142 -15.56 9.62 -22.72
N SER A 143 -14.97 10.51 -23.53
CA SER A 143 -13.95 10.11 -24.49
C SER A 143 -12.62 9.97 -23.80
N GLY A 144 -11.94 8.84 -24.02
CA GLY A 144 -10.57 8.58 -23.56
C GLY A 144 -9.50 9.08 -24.54
N ASP A 145 -9.88 9.78 -25.59
CA ASP A 145 -8.94 10.28 -26.58
C ASP A 145 -7.98 11.28 -25.95
N GLY A 146 -6.69 11.02 -26.08
CA GLY A 146 -5.64 11.86 -25.47
C GLY A 146 -5.33 11.54 -24.00
N TRP A 147 -5.92 10.51 -23.43
CA TRP A 147 -5.55 10.05 -22.10
C TRP A 147 -4.23 9.30 -22.13
N ASP A 148 -3.24 9.82 -21.39
CA ASP A 148 -1.98 9.13 -21.20
C ASP A 148 -2.06 8.23 -19.97
N THR A 149 -2.31 6.95 -20.20
CA THR A 149 -2.38 5.93 -19.15
C THR A 149 -1.02 5.33 -18.79
N HIS A 150 0.04 5.65 -19.56
CA HIS A 150 1.38 5.10 -19.32
C HIS A 150 2.05 5.65 -18.06
N GLN A 151 1.59 6.78 -17.55
CA GLN A 151 2.15 7.42 -16.36
C GLN A 151 1.34 7.18 -15.08
N GLY A 152 0.37 6.27 -15.10
CA GLY A 152 -0.46 5.98 -13.94
C GLY A 152 -1.26 7.18 -13.44
N LYS A 153 -1.58 8.13 -14.30
CA LYS A 153 -2.40 9.29 -13.94
C LYS A 153 -3.84 8.86 -13.74
N GLU A 154 -4.37 9.18 -12.58
CA GLU A 154 -5.79 9.07 -12.32
C GLU A 154 -6.55 10.13 -13.11
N ILE A 155 -7.65 9.73 -13.72
CA ILE A 155 -8.58 10.64 -14.38
C ILE A 155 -9.78 10.80 -13.46
N LEU A 156 -9.91 12.00 -12.94
CA LEU A 156 -11.02 12.35 -12.06
C LEU A 156 -12.06 13.13 -12.85
N ALA A 157 -13.30 12.70 -12.74
CA ALA A 157 -14.44 13.34 -13.39
C ALA A 157 -15.53 13.64 -12.36
N ASP A 158 -16.06 14.86 -12.42
CA ASP A 158 -17.27 15.26 -11.70
C ASP A 158 -18.48 14.98 -12.60
N LEU A 159 -19.36 14.07 -12.16
CA LEU A 159 -20.51 13.65 -12.91
C LEU A 159 -21.78 14.23 -12.28
N ASP A 160 -22.43 15.15 -12.97
CA ASP A 160 -23.75 15.66 -12.55
C ASP A 160 -24.83 14.64 -12.95
N MET A 161 -25.18 13.78 -11.99
CA MET A 161 -26.14 12.67 -12.18
C MET A 161 -27.26 12.76 -11.15
N LYS A 162 -28.49 12.51 -11.60
CA LYS A 162 -29.62 12.38 -10.70
C LYS A 162 -29.51 11.07 -9.89
N ALA A 163 -30.08 11.04 -8.69
CA ALA A 163 -30.15 9.80 -7.93
C ALA A 163 -30.90 8.69 -8.73
N GLY A 164 -30.29 7.51 -8.84
CA GLY A 164 -30.85 6.41 -9.62
C GLY A 164 -29.88 5.24 -9.76
N SER A 165 -30.29 4.26 -10.55
CA SER A 165 -29.44 3.13 -10.96
C SER A 165 -28.87 3.41 -12.35
N TYR A 166 -27.59 3.14 -12.54
CA TYR A 166 -26.87 3.40 -13.79
C TYR A 166 -26.16 2.14 -14.25
N GLU A 167 -26.04 2.00 -15.56
CA GLU A 167 -25.22 0.98 -16.20
C GLU A 167 -23.94 1.62 -16.73
N LEU A 168 -22.78 1.09 -16.30
CA LEU A 168 -21.49 1.50 -16.83
C LEU A 168 -21.10 0.61 -18.00
N GLN A 169 -20.96 1.19 -19.19
CA GLN A 169 -20.44 0.50 -20.37
C GLN A 169 -19.08 1.09 -20.75
N MET A 170 -18.06 0.26 -20.83
CA MET A 170 -16.72 0.64 -21.26
C MET A 170 -16.38 -0.01 -22.59
N LYS A 171 -16.03 0.79 -23.61
CA LYS A 171 -15.47 0.30 -24.86
C LYS A 171 -13.97 0.57 -24.86
N VAL A 172 -13.18 -0.50 -24.82
CA VAL A 172 -11.70 -0.41 -24.88
C VAL A 172 -11.26 -0.92 -26.25
N LYS A 173 -10.45 -0.12 -26.94
CA LYS A 173 -9.77 -0.54 -28.15
C LYS A 173 -8.28 -0.65 -27.83
N SER A 174 -7.76 -1.88 -27.88
CA SER A 174 -6.32 -2.12 -27.77
C SER A 174 -5.68 -2.04 -29.15
N ASN A 175 -4.54 -1.41 -29.21
CA ASN A 175 -3.65 -1.36 -30.39
C ASN A 175 -2.48 -2.33 -30.23
N LEU A 176 -2.70 -3.45 -29.51
CA LEU A 176 -1.73 -4.56 -29.44
C LEU A 176 -1.72 -5.35 -30.74
#